data_9922ec9c1cd0616117f37a80dfcad24a
#
_entry.id   9922ec9c1cd0616117f37a80dfcad24a
#
_cell.length_a   1.000
_cell.length_b   1.000
_cell.length_c   1.000
_cell.angle_alpha   90.00
_cell.angle_beta   90.00
_cell.angle_gamma   90.00
#
_symmetry.space_group_name_H-M   'P 1'
#
loop_
_entity.id
_entity.type
_entity.pdbx_description
1 polymer ?
#
loop_
_entity_poly.entity_id
_entity_poly.type
_entity_poly.pdbx_seq_one_letter_code
_entity_poly.pdbx_strand_id
1 'polypeptide(L)'
;LPSASKGALTSRRISERLEIVAAVRAKSPTKTFRETPPHLFTHRKHPGVSYIALPQNSTDSRTWIPAEVFDDGTVASNKATIVYPAETWLLGLLQSQMYQTWIRTVGGRLKSDPTITADLAYNSYPWPDLDEQSRSRLTEATEHLLAVREPLRASRTLAELYEPRNMPLDLVAAHRQLDAVVDDLYSLKEPDSA
;
A
#
# COMPACT_ATOMS: atom_id res chain seq x y z
N LEU A 1 4.59 -3.73 -19.27
CA LEU A 1 5.53 -2.68 -19.69
C LEU A 1 5.65 -2.76 -21.20
N PRO A 2 5.57 -1.64 -21.93
CA PRO A 2 5.83 -1.64 -23.35
C PRO A 2 7.20 -2.28 -23.59
N SER A 3 7.28 -3.15 -24.60
CA SER A 3 8.55 -3.69 -25.07
C SER A 3 9.49 -2.52 -25.20
N ALA A 4 10.66 -2.60 -24.54
CA ALA A 4 11.68 -1.56 -24.69
C ALA A 4 11.77 -1.19 -26.17
N SER A 5 11.58 0.08 -26.49
CA SER A 5 11.55 0.48 -27.88
C SER A 5 12.84 0.00 -28.52
N LYS A 6 12.78 -0.53 -29.75
CA LYS A 6 13.96 -1.04 -30.47
C LYS A 6 15.13 -0.04 -30.40
N GLY A 7 14.83 1.29 -30.39
CA GLY A 7 15.81 2.35 -30.24
C GLY A 7 16.54 2.39 -28.88
N ALA A 8 15.90 1.95 -27.79
CA ALA A 8 16.59 1.90 -26.49
C ALA A 8 17.67 0.80 -26.45
N LEU A 9 17.42 -0.33 -27.12
CA LEU A 9 18.37 -1.45 -27.19
C LEU A 9 19.57 -1.17 -28.11
N THR A 10 19.51 -0.15 -28.97
CA THR A 10 20.63 0.27 -29.83
C THR A 10 21.59 1.23 -29.14
N SER A 11 21.23 1.78 -27.98
CA SER A 11 22.09 2.66 -27.20
C SER A 11 23.25 1.87 -26.58
N ARG A 12 24.50 2.26 -26.90
CA ARG A 12 25.71 1.64 -26.36
C ARG A 12 25.71 1.56 -24.83
N ARG A 13 25.31 2.64 -24.15
CA ARG A 13 25.24 2.67 -22.67
C ARG A 13 24.21 1.67 -22.10
N ILE A 14 23.10 1.46 -22.80
CA ILE A 14 22.08 0.49 -22.38
C ILE A 14 22.61 -0.92 -22.63
N SER A 15 23.22 -1.20 -23.79
CA SER A 15 23.80 -2.50 -24.10
C SER A 15 24.86 -2.92 -23.09
N GLU A 16 25.79 -2.04 -22.73
CA GLU A 16 26.80 -2.28 -21.71
C GLU A 16 26.17 -2.64 -20.34
N ARG A 17 25.09 -1.93 -19.96
CA ARG A 17 24.35 -2.24 -18.73
C ARG A 17 23.66 -3.59 -18.79
N LEU A 18 23.06 -3.94 -19.92
CA LEU A 18 22.38 -5.23 -20.11
C LEU A 18 23.38 -6.39 -20.09
N GLU A 19 24.58 -6.24 -20.62
CA GLU A 19 25.67 -7.22 -20.52
C GLU A 19 26.06 -7.50 -19.06
N ILE A 20 26.21 -6.42 -18.26
CA ILE A 20 26.52 -6.54 -16.83
C ILE A 20 25.39 -7.32 -16.11
N VAL A 21 24.12 -6.95 -16.38
CA VAL A 21 22.97 -7.64 -15.77
C VAL A 21 22.92 -9.10 -16.21
N ALA A 22 23.18 -9.42 -17.48
CA ALA A 22 23.23 -10.77 -17.98
C ALA A 22 24.32 -11.61 -17.28
N ALA A 23 25.51 -11.06 -17.13
CA ALA A 23 26.62 -11.73 -16.46
C ALA A 23 26.33 -12.01 -14.98
N VAL A 24 25.68 -11.08 -14.26
CA VAL A 24 25.26 -11.26 -12.86
C VAL A 24 24.17 -12.33 -12.77
N ARG A 25 23.17 -12.28 -13.64
CA ARG A 25 22.06 -13.26 -13.65
C ARG A 25 22.54 -14.68 -13.97
N ALA A 26 23.48 -14.83 -14.90
CA ALA A 26 24.03 -16.14 -15.26
C ALA A 26 24.66 -16.88 -14.07
N LYS A 27 25.16 -16.15 -13.08
CA LYS A 27 25.75 -16.71 -11.84
C LYS A 27 24.75 -16.94 -10.73
N SER A 28 23.48 -16.57 -10.90
CA SER A 28 22.46 -16.69 -9.85
C SER A 28 22.11 -18.17 -9.59
N PRO A 29 21.95 -18.60 -8.34
CA PRO A 29 21.44 -19.93 -8.01
C PRO A 29 19.98 -20.09 -8.43
N THR A 30 19.21 -19.00 -8.55
CA THR A 30 17.78 -19.02 -8.86
C THR A 30 17.54 -19.15 -10.35
N LYS A 31 16.84 -20.21 -10.78
CA LYS A 31 16.52 -20.48 -12.18
C LYS A 31 15.83 -19.32 -12.88
N THR A 32 14.80 -18.72 -12.25
CA THR A 32 14.06 -17.59 -12.81
C THR A 32 14.96 -16.41 -13.14
N PHE A 33 15.98 -16.12 -12.32
CA PHE A 33 16.93 -15.05 -12.59
C PHE A 33 17.81 -15.36 -13.81
N ARG A 34 18.30 -16.61 -13.94
CA ARG A 34 19.12 -17.02 -15.09
C ARG A 34 18.39 -16.98 -16.42
N GLU A 35 17.09 -17.35 -16.39
CA GLU A 35 16.27 -17.48 -17.61
C GLU A 35 15.58 -16.15 -18.01
N THR A 36 15.55 -15.15 -17.13
CA THR A 36 14.93 -13.86 -17.47
C THR A 36 15.87 -13.01 -18.29
N PRO A 37 15.47 -12.55 -19.49
CA PRO A 37 16.25 -11.62 -20.29
C PRO A 37 16.69 -10.39 -19.50
N PRO A 38 17.92 -9.86 -19.73
CA PRO A 38 18.50 -8.80 -18.91
C PRO A 38 17.71 -7.48 -18.93
N HIS A 39 16.94 -7.21 -19.97
CA HIS A 39 16.10 -6.02 -20.12
C HIS A 39 14.72 -6.17 -19.45
N LEU A 40 14.38 -7.32 -18.89
CA LEU A 40 13.11 -7.56 -18.24
C LEU A 40 13.28 -7.66 -16.71
N PHE A 41 12.26 -7.23 -15.97
CA PHE A 41 12.17 -7.52 -14.54
C PHE A 41 11.92 -9.02 -14.33
N THR A 42 12.56 -9.60 -13.33
CA THR A 42 12.36 -11.03 -12.96
C THR A 42 10.98 -11.28 -12.34
N HIS A 43 10.48 -10.29 -11.60
CA HIS A 43 9.14 -10.32 -11.02
C HIS A 43 8.28 -9.26 -11.71
N ARG A 44 7.23 -9.69 -12.40
CA ARG A 44 6.32 -8.84 -13.19
C ARG A 44 4.89 -9.06 -12.74
N LYS A 45 4.65 -8.92 -11.44
CA LYS A 45 3.31 -9.06 -10.85
C LYS A 45 2.56 -7.72 -10.78
N HIS A 46 2.74 -6.86 -11.77
CA HIS A 46 1.97 -5.64 -11.86
C HIS A 46 0.52 -5.96 -12.27
N PRO A 47 -0.50 -5.46 -11.53
CA PRO A 47 -1.90 -5.86 -11.75
C PRO A 47 -2.50 -5.35 -13.07
N GLY A 48 -1.92 -4.28 -13.67
CA GLY A 48 -2.48 -3.64 -14.87
C GLY A 48 -3.80 -2.89 -14.66
N VAL A 49 -4.09 -2.57 -13.40
CA VAL A 49 -5.23 -1.77 -12.94
C VAL A 49 -4.77 -0.88 -11.80
N SER A 50 -5.56 0.12 -11.44
CA SER A 50 -5.28 0.96 -10.27
C SER A 50 -5.24 0.11 -9.00
N TYR A 51 -4.32 0.43 -8.11
CA TYR A 51 -4.09 -0.31 -6.87
C TYR A 51 -3.79 0.62 -5.69
N ILE A 52 -4.06 0.12 -4.49
CA ILE A 52 -3.64 0.74 -3.24
C ILE A 52 -2.26 0.21 -2.89
N ALA A 53 -1.32 1.08 -2.55
CA ALA A 53 0.00 0.70 -2.05
C ALA A 53 0.16 1.09 -0.59
N LEU A 54 0.61 0.11 0.22
CA LEU A 54 1.06 0.31 1.58
C LEU A 54 2.57 0.05 1.63
N PRO A 55 3.33 0.75 2.49
CA PRO A 55 4.73 0.42 2.72
C PRO A 55 4.84 -0.99 3.33
N GLN A 56 5.79 -1.80 2.88
CA GLN A 56 6.01 -3.12 3.46
C GLN A 56 6.43 -3.05 4.93
N ASN A 57 7.11 -1.98 5.32
CA ASN A 57 7.52 -1.72 6.71
C ASN A 57 7.15 -0.28 7.08
N SER A 58 6.76 -0.09 8.33
CA SER A 58 6.50 1.24 8.88
C SER A 58 7.13 1.34 10.27
N THR A 59 7.38 2.56 10.75
CA THR A 59 7.90 2.75 12.10
C THR A 59 6.82 2.45 13.14
N ASP A 60 7.21 1.86 14.25
CA ASP A 60 6.30 1.53 15.36
C ASP A 60 5.66 2.78 15.99
N SER A 61 6.33 3.94 15.88
CA SER A 61 5.85 5.22 16.40
C SER A 61 4.67 5.82 15.63
N ARG A 62 4.42 5.44 14.38
CA ARG A 62 3.31 5.99 13.58
C ARG A 62 1.97 5.48 14.05
N THR A 63 1.06 6.40 14.37
CA THR A 63 -0.32 6.06 14.71
C THR A 63 -1.07 5.49 13.51
N TRP A 64 -0.91 6.12 12.35
CA TRP A 64 -1.48 5.66 11.08
C TRP A 64 -0.38 5.41 10.07
N ILE A 65 -0.47 4.32 9.34
CA ILE A 65 0.43 4.00 8.23
C ILE A 65 -0.23 4.53 6.95
N PRO A 66 0.40 5.45 6.23
CA PRO A 66 -0.19 6.00 5.03
C PRO A 66 -0.30 4.95 3.93
N ALA A 67 -1.41 4.96 3.23
CA ALA A 67 -1.61 4.25 1.98
C ALA A 67 -1.96 5.24 0.86
N GLU A 68 -1.69 4.87 -0.38
CA GLU A 68 -1.91 5.70 -1.55
C GLU A 68 -2.44 4.88 -2.70
N VAL A 69 -3.27 5.51 -3.54
CA VAL A 69 -3.73 4.92 -4.80
C VAL A 69 -2.78 5.30 -5.93
N PHE A 70 -2.41 4.33 -6.72
CA PHE A 70 -1.64 4.50 -7.94
C PHE A 70 -2.40 3.97 -9.14
N ASP A 71 -2.18 4.61 -10.30
CA ASP A 71 -2.69 4.15 -11.58
C ASP A 71 -1.92 2.91 -12.10
N ASP A 72 -2.41 2.36 -13.19
CA ASP A 72 -1.80 1.21 -13.87
C ASP A 72 -0.47 1.52 -14.56
N GLY A 73 -0.14 2.79 -14.76
CA GLY A 73 1.14 3.25 -15.33
C GLY A 73 2.29 3.21 -14.33
N THR A 74 1.99 3.15 -13.03
CA THR A 74 2.99 3.17 -11.96
C THR A 74 3.31 1.76 -11.48
N VAL A 75 4.58 1.38 -11.43
CA VAL A 75 5.01 0.05 -10.98
C VAL A 75 5.52 0.12 -9.55
N ALA A 76 4.84 -0.57 -8.64
CA ALA A 76 5.25 -0.65 -7.25
C ALA A 76 6.57 -1.41 -7.09
N SER A 77 7.42 -0.93 -6.18
CA SER A 77 8.64 -1.64 -5.80
C SER A 77 8.32 -2.84 -4.88
N ASN A 78 9.31 -3.71 -4.69
CA ASN A 78 9.21 -4.82 -3.72
C ASN A 78 9.16 -4.38 -2.26
N LYS A 79 9.15 -3.08 -1.99
CA LYS A 79 9.01 -2.47 -0.65
C LYS A 79 7.59 -1.96 -0.39
N ALA A 80 6.67 -2.25 -1.30
CA ALA A 80 5.25 -1.96 -1.14
C ALA A 80 4.43 -3.25 -1.20
N THR A 81 3.45 -3.35 -0.34
CA THR A 81 2.34 -4.31 -0.45
C THR A 81 1.25 -3.63 -1.25
N ILE A 82 0.77 -4.28 -2.32
CA ILE A 82 -0.27 -3.73 -3.19
C ILE A 82 -1.57 -4.51 -3.04
N VAL A 83 -2.68 -3.79 -3.04
CA VAL A 83 -4.05 -4.31 -2.97
C VAL A 83 -4.85 -3.77 -4.14
N TYR A 84 -5.55 -4.62 -4.86
CA TYR A 84 -6.38 -4.23 -6.00
C TYR A 84 -7.68 -5.05 -6.06
N PRO A 85 -8.76 -4.48 -6.61
CA PRO A 85 -8.87 -3.12 -7.16
C PRO A 85 -8.75 -2.03 -6.08
N ALA A 86 -8.44 -0.78 -6.52
CA ALA A 86 -8.29 0.38 -5.64
C ALA A 86 -9.65 1.00 -5.32
N GLU A 87 -10.38 0.43 -4.40
CA GLU A 87 -11.66 0.99 -3.94
C GLU A 87 -11.47 1.97 -2.78
N THR A 88 -12.22 3.08 -2.79
CA THR A 88 -12.05 4.15 -1.78
C THR A 88 -12.37 3.67 -0.37
N TRP A 89 -13.43 2.90 -0.19
CA TRP A 89 -13.77 2.31 1.12
C TRP A 89 -12.65 1.40 1.65
N LEU A 90 -12.03 0.62 0.77
CA LEU A 90 -10.93 -0.28 1.12
C LEU A 90 -9.69 0.50 1.54
N LEU A 91 -9.38 1.59 0.83
CA LEU A 91 -8.29 2.50 1.21
C LEU A 91 -8.50 3.06 2.61
N GLY A 92 -9.72 3.46 2.95
CA GLY A 92 -10.06 3.97 4.28
C GLY A 92 -9.83 2.92 5.36
N LEU A 93 -10.35 1.73 5.16
CA LEU A 93 -10.22 0.64 6.11
C LEU A 93 -8.74 0.27 6.35
N LEU A 94 -7.94 0.19 5.30
CA LEU A 94 -6.50 -0.08 5.39
C LEU A 94 -5.70 1.03 6.10
N GLN A 95 -6.22 2.25 6.14
CA GLN A 95 -5.61 3.38 6.86
C GLN A 95 -6.16 3.58 8.28
N SER A 96 -7.15 2.81 8.71
CA SER A 96 -7.76 2.93 10.05
C SER A 96 -6.86 2.43 11.17
N GLN A 97 -7.07 2.93 12.37
CA GLN A 97 -6.41 2.41 13.58
C GLN A 97 -6.74 0.94 13.85
N MET A 98 -7.94 0.49 13.52
CA MET A 98 -8.34 -0.91 13.66
C MET A 98 -7.40 -1.82 12.86
N TYR A 99 -7.20 -1.52 11.57
CA TYR A 99 -6.26 -2.28 10.73
C TYR A 99 -4.81 -2.15 11.19
N GLN A 100 -4.39 -0.96 11.67
CA GLN A 100 -3.05 -0.76 12.22
C GLN A 100 -2.81 -1.59 13.48
N THR A 101 -3.82 -1.68 14.35
CA THR A 101 -3.76 -2.53 15.56
C THR A 101 -3.63 -4.00 15.19
N TRP A 102 -4.38 -4.43 14.19
CA TRP A 102 -4.27 -5.79 13.64
C TRP A 102 -2.85 -6.08 13.13
N ILE A 103 -2.31 -5.22 12.28
CA ILE A 103 -0.93 -5.37 11.76
C ILE A 103 0.07 -5.50 12.90
N ARG A 104 -0.05 -4.68 13.96
CA ARG A 104 0.85 -4.73 15.11
C ARG A 104 0.70 -5.99 15.94
N THR A 105 -0.47 -6.60 15.95
CA THR A 105 -0.78 -7.79 16.73
C THR A 105 -0.36 -9.07 16.03
N VAL A 106 -0.68 -9.22 14.74
CA VAL A 106 -0.47 -10.46 13.98
C VAL A 106 0.66 -10.38 12.97
N GLY A 107 1.04 -9.18 12.55
CA GLY A 107 2.07 -8.95 11.53
C GLY A 107 3.47 -9.34 12.01
N GLY A 108 4.35 -9.62 11.05
CA GLY A 108 5.77 -9.77 11.32
C GLY A 108 6.40 -8.45 11.78
N ARG A 109 7.62 -8.54 12.30
CA ARG A 109 8.39 -7.36 12.71
C ARG A 109 9.77 -7.38 12.09
N LEU A 110 10.24 -6.22 11.70
CA LEU A 110 11.64 -5.96 11.38
C LEU A 110 12.21 -5.13 12.52
N LYS A 111 12.91 -5.77 13.48
CA LYS A 111 13.22 -5.20 14.80
C LYS A 111 11.91 -4.86 15.55
N SER A 112 11.70 -3.57 15.90
CA SER A 112 10.45 -3.09 16.50
C SER A 112 9.36 -2.75 15.49
N ASP A 113 9.73 -2.51 14.23
CA ASP A 113 8.85 -1.97 13.20
C ASP A 113 7.91 -3.02 12.62
N PRO A 114 6.60 -2.72 12.48
CA PRO A 114 5.64 -3.66 11.91
C PRO A 114 5.89 -3.88 10.42
N THR A 115 5.74 -5.13 10.00
CA THR A 115 5.84 -5.56 8.60
C THR A 115 4.47 -5.93 8.06
N ILE A 116 4.08 -5.32 6.94
CA ILE A 116 2.80 -5.52 6.28
C ILE A 116 2.98 -6.52 5.15
N THR A 117 2.43 -7.71 5.32
CA THR A 117 2.46 -8.77 4.30
C THR A 117 1.04 -9.20 3.96
N ALA A 118 0.84 -9.70 2.73
CA ALA A 118 -0.47 -10.18 2.31
C ALA A 118 -0.96 -11.32 3.22
N ASP A 119 -0.11 -12.30 3.51
CA ASP A 119 -0.53 -13.51 4.23
C ASP A 119 -0.91 -13.24 5.69
N LEU A 120 -0.10 -12.46 6.42
CA LEU A 120 -0.32 -12.24 7.85
C LEU A 120 -1.17 -11.02 8.16
N ALA A 121 -1.08 -9.95 7.37
CA ALA A 121 -1.78 -8.72 7.69
C ALA A 121 -3.10 -8.57 6.92
N TYR A 122 -3.11 -8.88 5.62
CA TYR A 122 -4.29 -8.66 4.78
C TYR A 122 -5.24 -9.86 4.77
N ASN A 123 -4.75 -11.05 4.45
CA ASN A 123 -5.61 -12.23 4.28
C ASN A 123 -6.22 -12.74 5.61
N SER A 124 -5.58 -12.45 6.75
CA SER A 124 -6.07 -12.85 8.08
C SER A 124 -6.88 -11.76 8.79
N TYR A 125 -7.02 -10.58 8.19
CA TYR A 125 -7.80 -9.50 8.77
C TYR A 125 -9.28 -9.91 8.87
N PRO A 126 -9.94 -9.70 10.00
CA PRO A 126 -11.36 -9.99 10.16
C PRO A 126 -12.20 -8.91 9.45
N TRP A 127 -12.32 -9.04 8.12
CA TRP A 127 -13.03 -8.07 7.30
C TRP A 127 -14.46 -7.88 7.78
N PRO A 128 -14.95 -6.64 7.95
CA PRO A 128 -16.32 -6.38 8.33
C PRO A 128 -17.27 -6.76 7.20
N ASP A 129 -18.45 -7.23 7.55
CA ASP A 129 -19.54 -7.40 6.58
C ASP A 129 -20.14 -6.02 6.27
N LEU A 130 -19.95 -5.55 5.04
CA LEU A 130 -20.32 -4.20 4.61
C LEU A 130 -21.60 -4.26 3.77
N ASP A 131 -22.68 -3.75 4.33
CA ASP A 131 -23.84 -3.35 3.53
C ASP A 131 -23.56 -2.06 2.73
N GLU A 132 -24.45 -1.70 1.85
CA GLU A 132 -24.31 -0.53 0.97
C GLU A 132 -24.18 0.78 1.77
N GLN A 133 -24.94 0.92 2.87
CA GLN A 133 -24.89 2.09 3.73
C GLN A 133 -23.53 2.22 4.44
N SER A 134 -23.03 1.14 5.00
CA SER A 134 -21.73 1.09 5.66
C SER A 134 -20.59 1.40 4.68
N ARG A 135 -20.68 0.85 3.47
CA ARG A 135 -19.70 1.13 2.40
C ARG A 135 -19.72 2.59 1.99
N SER A 136 -20.91 3.21 1.84
CA SER A 136 -21.05 4.63 1.52
C SER A 136 -20.44 5.52 2.61
N ARG A 137 -20.78 5.28 3.88
CA ARG A 137 -20.23 6.02 5.02
C ARG A 137 -18.70 5.95 5.07
N LEU A 138 -18.15 4.76 4.86
CA LEU A 138 -16.69 4.55 4.85
C LEU A 138 -16.03 5.25 3.67
N THR A 139 -16.67 5.23 2.49
CA THR A 139 -16.21 5.96 1.32
C THR A 139 -16.18 7.46 1.57
N GLU A 140 -17.26 8.05 2.08
CA GLU A 140 -17.36 9.48 2.41
C GLU A 140 -16.29 9.92 3.42
N ALA A 141 -16.09 9.14 4.50
CA ALA A 141 -15.06 9.44 5.49
C ALA A 141 -13.64 9.37 4.89
N THR A 142 -13.42 8.44 3.97
CA THR A 142 -12.14 8.29 3.26
C THR A 142 -11.91 9.45 2.30
N GLU A 143 -12.92 9.85 1.55
CA GLU A 143 -12.85 11.01 0.64
C GLU A 143 -12.58 12.29 1.41
N HIS A 144 -13.20 12.47 2.59
CA HIS A 144 -12.91 13.59 3.47
C HIS A 144 -11.44 13.58 3.91
N LEU A 145 -10.91 12.43 4.35
CA LEU A 145 -9.50 12.28 4.71
C LEU A 145 -8.57 12.65 3.54
N LEU A 146 -8.89 12.18 2.33
CA LEU A 146 -8.11 12.49 1.13
C LEU A 146 -8.16 13.98 0.79
N ALA A 147 -9.33 14.61 0.89
CA ALA A 147 -9.51 16.05 0.64
C ALA A 147 -8.70 16.93 1.61
N VAL A 148 -8.59 16.53 2.89
CA VAL A 148 -7.73 17.20 3.87
C VAL A 148 -6.24 16.96 3.57
N ARG A 149 -5.88 15.75 3.15
CA ARG A 149 -4.48 15.35 2.91
C ARG A 149 -3.88 15.96 1.64
N GLU A 150 -4.65 16.06 0.57
CA GLU A 150 -4.14 16.43 -0.76
C GLU A 150 -3.47 17.82 -0.80
N PRO A 151 -4.05 18.89 -0.24
CA PRO A 151 -3.37 20.19 -0.20
C PRO A 151 -2.02 20.17 0.54
N LEU A 152 -1.90 19.32 1.57
CA LEU A 152 -0.69 19.20 2.38
C LEU A 152 0.46 18.54 1.61
N ARG A 153 0.14 17.72 0.62
CA ARG A 153 1.12 17.03 -0.23
C ARG A 153 1.86 17.95 -1.20
N ALA A 154 1.34 19.14 -1.45
CA ALA A 154 2.01 20.11 -2.31
C ALA A 154 3.42 20.50 -1.79
N SER A 155 3.64 20.41 -0.47
CA SER A 155 4.89 20.82 0.19
C SER A 155 5.56 19.70 1.01
N ARG A 156 4.92 18.56 1.20
CA ARG A 156 5.40 17.47 2.06
C ARG A 156 5.17 16.09 1.44
N THR A 157 6.09 15.19 1.68
CA THR A 157 5.90 13.77 1.37
C THR A 157 4.93 13.11 2.36
N LEU A 158 4.36 11.96 2.00
CA LEU A 158 3.54 11.17 2.94
C LEU A 158 4.32 10.79 4.19
N ALA A 159 5.61 10.48 4.06
CA ALA A 159 6.46 10.13 5.19
C ALA A 159 6.57 11.28 6.21
N GLU A 160 6.69 12.52 5.74
CA GLU A 160 6.75 13.73 6.58
C GLU A 160 5.39 14.09 7.18
N LEU A 161 4.30 13.94 6.40
CA LEU A 161 2.94 14.21 6.89
C LEU A 161 2.52 13.26 8.02
N TYR A 162 2.95 12.00 7.96
CA TYR A 162 2.61 10.98 8.94
C TYR A 162 3.70 10.79 10.02
N GLU A 163 4.63 11.74 10.13
CA GLU A 163 5.55 11.77 11.26
C GLU A 163 4.81 12.22 12.53
N PRO A 164 4.75 11.41 13.60
CA PRO A 164 3.90 11.66 14.77
C PRO A 164 4.03 13.05 15.39
N ARG A 165 5.26 13.58 15.40
CA ARG A 165 5.55 14.90 15.98
C ARG A 165 5.12 16.09 15.10
N ASN A 166 4.92 15.85 13.81
CA ASN A 166 4.71 16.89 12.81
C ASN A 166 3.40 16.72 12.03
N MET A 167 2.59 15.73 12.39
CA MET A 167 1.31 15.48 11.73
C MET A 167 0.34 16.65 11.96
N PRO A 168 -0.20 17.25 10.89
CA PRO A 168 -1.14 18.37 11.01
C PRO A 168 -2.40 17.98 11.80
N LEU A 169 -2.90 18.88 12.63
CA LEU A 169 -4.06 18.61 13.49
C LEU A 169 -5.32 18.28 12.68
N ASP A 170 -5.52 18.95 11.54
CA ASP A 170 -6.65 18.69 10.64
C ASP A 170 -6.58 17.27 10.06
N LEU A 171 -5.37 16.79 9.71
CA LEU A 171 -5.17 15.44 9.23
C LEU A 171 -5.41 14.40 10.34
N VAL A 172 -4.99 14.70 11.59
CA VAL A 172 -5.29 13.89 12.76
C VAL A 172 -6.81 13.81 12.99
N ALA A 173 -7.52 14.95 12.88
CA ALA A 173 -8.98 14.98 13.05
C ALA A 173 -9.69 14.17 11.99
N ALA A 174 -9.28 14.27 10.72
CA ALA A 174 -9.85 13.49 9.62
C ALA A 174 -9.62 11.97 9.81
N HIS A 175 -8.46 11.56 10.27
CA HIS A 175 -8.21 10.15 10.62
C HIS A 175 -9.10 9.66 11.76
N ARG A 176 -9.27 10.47 12.82
CA ARG A 176 -10.17 10.09 13.93
C ARG A 176 -11.63 9.95 13.50
N GLN A 177 -12.08 10.78 12.55
CA GLN A 177 -13.43 10.64 11.98
C GLN A 177 -13.55 9.33 11.19
N LEU A 178 -12.56 8.98 10.38
CA LEU A 178 -12.50 7.70 9.68
C LEU A 178 -12.47 6.53 10.68
N ASP A 179 -11.65 6.61 11.73
CA ASP A 179 -11.56 5.57 12.77
C ASP A 179 -12.91 5.34 13.46
N ALA A 180 -13.65 6.42 13.78
CA ALA A 180 -14.98 6.30 14.37
C ALA A 180 -15.98 5.55 13.47
N VAL A 181 -15.93 5.80 12.15
CA VAL A 181 -16.74 5.07 11.17
C VAL A 181 -16.35 3.59 11.13
N VAL A 182 -15.04 3.28 11.16
CA VAL A 182 -14.57 1.90 11.16
C VAL A 182 -14.92 1.19 12.46
N ASP A 183 -14.76 1.83 13.61
CA ASP A 183 -15.11 1.25 14.92
C ASP A 183 -16.60 0.87 15.00
N ASP A 184 -17.49 1.70 14.43
CA ASP A 184 -18.92 1.38 14.31
C ASP A 184 -19.19 0.07 13.56
N LEU A 185 -18.37 -0.27 12.55
CA LEU A 185 -18.52 -1.49 11.75
C LEU A 185 -18.25 -2.77 12.57
N TYR A 186 -17.42 -2.66 13.60
CA TYR A 186 -17.04 -3.77 14.48
C TYR A 186 -17.79 -3.76 15.81
N SER A 187 -18.62 -2.73 16.05
CA SER A 187 -19.47 -2.70 17.23
C SER A 187 -20.46 -3.85 17.16
N LEU A 188 -20.51 -4.65 18.23
CA LEU A 188 -21.51 -5.69 18.36
C LEU A 188 -22.88 -5.01 18.32
N LYS A 189 -23.67 -5.25 17.29
CA LYS A 189 -25.12 -4.95 17.34
C LYS A 189 -25.68 -5.79 18.47
N GLU A 190 -26.18 -5.16 19.53
CA GLU A 190 -26.96 -5.92 20.52
C GLU A 190 -28.05 -6.67 19.75
N PRO A 191 -28.26 -7.99 20.02
CA PRO A 191 -29.35 -8.70 19.40
C PRO A 191 -30.62 -7.97 19.78
N ASP A 192 -31.41 -7.57 18.75
CA ASP A 192 -32.72 -6.96 18.98
C ASP A 192 -33.45 -7.81 20.03
N SER A 193 -33.67 -7.22 21.20
CA SER A 193 -34.43 -7.84 22.27
C SER A 193 -35.89 -7.98 21.77
N ALA A 194 -36.19 -9.18 21.26
CA ALA A 194 -37.52 -9.57 20.84
C ALA A 194 -38.48 -9.69 22.03
#